data_326a15ebdd04c8b5f4ff8efe4da34455
#
_entry.id   326a15ebdd04c8b5f4ff8efe4da34455
#
_cell.length_a   1.000
_cell.length_b   1.000
_cell.length_c   1.000
_cell.angle_alpha   90.00
_cell.angle_beta   90.00
_cell.angle_gamma   90.00
#
_symmetry.space_group_name_H-M   'P 1'
#
loop_
_entity.id
_entity.type
_entity.pdbx_description
1 polymer ?
#
loop_
_entity_poly.entity_id
_entity_poly.type
_entity_poly.pdbx_seq_one_letter_code
_entity_poly.pdbx_strand_id
1 'polypeptide(L)'
;MISKALHAACALAFLGAALADTAAAQQPRDTGRRIAAIVNRDAITLYDVEQRMRFMGLGGQIPTGGEARQRLVNEVLRAMINERLQLQEAARERVTVSDQEVQEQLAQIEQRNRMPKGGLATMLRQRNIDPRTFEDQIRASIAWNKVVQTKILPQIRVSDVEVQAVMKRLKENKDKLQYRVQEIFLPIDSPQQQARALQTAQLILGQLRAGANFEILARQYSQTGTAATGGDMGFLFEGQMEAEIEKAVKQMKTGQIAGPVRGAGGYYILRLADRRTIGGRNPDVKSVTIAQAIIRVPDKATPAQNKAALGQIAKIAAEAKDCAGFVKAAQAVSGQGRVIDDVVLEQQRPEIRALLAPLKVGQVSRTRFENGAHTVYMRCADGGKEPDEKEVRESLQRQKLGAFADRYLKELRRSAYVDIRV
;
A
#
# COMPACT_ATOMS: atom_id res chain seq x y z
N MET A 1 -81.10 -57.66 -7.35
CA MET A 1 -81.36 -58.19 -8.69
C MET A 1 -80.02 -58.14 -9.42
N ILE A 2 -79.32 -59.28 -9.58
CA ILE A 2 -79.08 -60.01 -10.80
C ILE A 2 -78.21 -59.17 -11.78
N SER A 3 -77.05 -59.51 -12.29
CA SER A 3 -76.48 -60.80 -12.75
C SER A 3 -75.05 -60.47 -13.25
N LYS A 4 -74.04 -61.29 -12.93
CA LYS A 4 -73.25 -62.18 -13.76
C LYS A 4 -72.86 -61.64 -15.16
N ALA A 5 -71.62 -61.65 -15.64
CA ALA A 5 -70.67 -62.72 -15.87
C ALA A 5 -69.45 -62.13 -16.59
N LEU A 6 -68.27 -62.52 -16.32
CA LEU A 6 -67.44 -63.58 -16.88
C LEU A 6 -66.72 -63.30 -18.22
N HIS A 7 -65.44 -63.59 -18.26
CA HIS A 7 -64.53 -63.97 -19.37
C HIS A 7 -63.84 -62.80 -20.07
N ALA A 8 -62.61 -62.75 -20.40
CA ALA A 8 -61.53 -63.77 -20.52
C ALA A 8 -60.21 -62.99 -20.85
N ALA A 9 -59.16 -63.52 -20.41
CA ALA A 9 -57.76 -63.41 -20.79
C ALA A 9 -57.41 -62.74 -22.13
N CYS A 10 -56.42 -61.81 -22.10
CA CYS A 10 -55.31 -61.83 -23.11
C CYS A 10 -54.09 -61.17 -22.50
N ALA A 11 -53.08 -61.96 -22.36
CA ALA A 11 -51.75 -61.54 -21.97
C ALA A 11 -51.05 -60.79 -23.13
N LEU A 12 -50.54 -59.58 -22.84
CA LEU A 12 -49.56 -58.93 -23.68
C LEU A 12 -48.47 -58.34 -22.77
N ALA A 13 -47.34 -59.05 -22.80
CA ALA A 13 -46.10 -58.62 -22.18
C ALA A 13 -45.58 -57.34 -22.88
N PHE A 14 -45.55 -56.25 -22.22
CA PHE A 14 -44.73 -55.08 -22.62
C PHE A 14 -43.50 -55.03 -21.73
N LEU A 15 -42.37 -55.40 -22.34
CA LEU A 15 -41.02 -55.08 -21.81
C LEU A 15 -40.86 -53.55 -21.79
N GLY A 16 -41.05 -52.94 -20.64
CA GLY A 16 -40.64 -51.56 -20.35
C GLY A 16 -39.16 -51.57 -19.96
N ALA A 17 -38.27 -51.19 -20.88
CA ALA A 17 -36.90 -50.91 -20.56
C ALA A 17 -36.85 -49.67 -19.66
N ALA A 18 -36.59 -49.85 -18.36
CA ALA A 18 -36.25 -48.79 -17.44
C ALA A 18 -34.87 -48.25 -17.84
N LEU A 19 -34.86 -47.08 -18.51
CA LEU A 19 -33.67 -46.26 -18.63
C LEU A 19 -33.37 -45.74 -17.22
N ALA A 20 -32.46 -46.40 -16.51
CA ALA A 20 -31.84 -45.86 -15.32
C ALA A 20 -30.96 -44.70 -15.77
N ASP A 21 -31.50 -43.48 -15.65
CA ASP A 21 -30.71 -42.27 -15.63
C ASP A 21 -29.74 -42.37 -14.45
N THR A 22 -28.51 -42.84 -14.73
CA THR A 22 -27.39 -42.71 -13.81
C THR A 22 -27.04 -41.21 -13.75
N ALA A 23 -27.77 -40.47 -12.92
CA ALA A 23 -27.30 -39.22 -12.44
C ALA A 23 -25.94 -39.48 -11.76
N ALA A 24 -24.87 -39.26 -12.50
CA ALA A 24 -23.53 -39.22 -11.95
C ALA A 24 -23.55 -38.11 -10.87
N ALA A 25 -23.76 -38.55 -9.64
CA ALA A 25 -23.59 -37.69 -8.49
C ALA A 25 -22.15 -37.13 -8.58
N GLN A 26 -22.02 -35.90 -8.99
CA GLN A 26 -20.76 -35.16 -8.88
C GLN A 26 -20.40 -35.15 -7.38
N GLN A 27 -19.54 -36.06 -6.97
CA GLN A 27 -18.97 -36.06 -5.64
C GLN A 27 -18.42 -34.64 -5.41
N PRO A 28 -18.75 -33.98 -4.29
CA PRO A 28 -18.13 -32.73 -3.95
C PRO A 28 -16.63 -32.95 -3.99
N ARG A 29 -15.94 -32.25 -4.87
CA ARG A 29 -14.48 -32.34 -4.94
C ARG A 29 -13.97 -31.95 -3.59
N ASP A 30 -13.44 -32.90 -2.81
CA ASP A 30 -12.85 -32.71 -1.50
C ASP A 30 -11.53 -31.92 -1.65
N THR A 31 -11.65 -30.64 -2.01
CA THR A 31 -10.52 -29.73 -2.19
C THR A 31 -9.84 -29.44 -0.84
N GLY A 32 -10.54 -29.66 0.29
CA GLY A 32 -10.02 -29.43 1.62
C GLY A 32 -8.88 -30.37 2.02
N ARG A 33 -8.79 -31.55 1.41
CA ARG A 33 -7.76 -32.56 1.72
C ARG A 33 -6.62 -32.64 0.70
N ARG A 34 -6.79 -32.04 -0.48
CA ARG A 34 -5.74 -32.06 -1.51
C ARG A 34 -4.66 -31.04 -1.19
N ILE A 35 -3.41 -31.51 -1.17
CA ILE A 35 -2.23 -30.69 -0.94
C ILE A 35 -1.85 -29.97 -2.22
N ALA A 36 -1.72 -28.64 -2.16
CA ALA A 36 -1.24 -27.79 -3.24
C ALA A 36 0.28 -27.62 -3.20
N ALA A 37 0.85 -27.50 -1.99
CA ALA A 37 2.30 -27.46 -1.78
C ALA A 37 2.66 -27.97 -0.39
N ILE A 38 3.92 -28.46 -0.25
CA ILE A 38 4.56 -28.76 1.04
C ILE A 38 5.73 -27.81 1.22
N VAL A 39 5.83 -27.19 2.38
CA VAL A 39 6.92 -26.29 2.76
C VAL A 39 7.57 -26.84 4.03
N ASN A 40 8.71 -27.51 3.90
CA ASN A 40 9.35 -28.30 4.95
C ASN A 40 8.39 -29.35 5.52
N ARG A 41 7.72 -29.05 6.66
CA ARG A 41 6.76 -29.93 7.34
C ARG A 41 5.31 -29.44 7.24
N ASP A 42 5.08 -28.25 6.68
CA ASP A 42 3.75 -27.64 6.61
C ASP A 42 3.13 -27.84 5.24
N ALA A 43 1.86 -28.21 5.22
CA ALA A 43 1.09 -28.33 3.99
C ALA A 43 0.29 -27.05 3.72
N ILE A 44 0.20 -26.71 2.44
CA ILE A 44 -0.74 -25.73 1.89
C ILE A 44 -1.76 -26.50 1.10
N THR A 45 -3.04 -26.37 1.42
CA THR A 45 -4.10 -27.11 0.72
C THR A 45 -4.64 -26.32 -0.47
N LEU A 46 -5.31 -27.04 -1.40
CA LEU A 46 -6.03 -26.37 -2.50
C LEU A 46 -7.14 -25.45 -1.97
N TYR A 47 -7.78 -25.83 -0.86
CA TYR A 47 -8.76 -24.96 -0.20
C TYR A 47 -8.13 -23.62 0.21
N ASP A 48 -6.97 -23.63 0.85
CA ASP A 48 -6.26 -22.41 1.27
C ASP A 48 -5.93 -21.53 0.06
N VAL A 49 -5.46 -22.15 -1.03
CA VAL A 49 -5.16 -21.44 -2.28
C VAL A 49 -6.42 -20.81 -2.87
N GLU A 50 -7.54 -21.54 -2.92
CA GLU A 50 -8.81 -21.01 -3.43
C GLU A 50 -9.34 -19.87 -2.57
N GLN A 51 -9.27 -19.99 -1.24
CA GLN A 51 -9.68 -18.94 -0.32
C GLN A 51 -8.81 -17.67 -0.50
N ARG A 52 -7.51 -17.84 -0.66
CA ARG A 52 -6.58 -16.72 -0.91
C ARG A 52 -6.84 -16.07 -2.26
N MET A 53 -7.12 -16.86 -3.31
CA MET A 53 -7.48 -16.31 -4.62
C MET A 53 -8.78 -15.51 -4.56
N ARG A 54 -9.81 -15.99 -3.85
CA ARG A 54 -11.06 -15.26 -3.63
C ARG A 54 -10.81 -13.94 -2.88
N PHE A 55 -9.95 -13.98 -1.87
CA PHE A 55 -9.56 -12.78 -1.14
C PHE A 55 -8.86 -11.75 -2.04
N MET A 56 -7.90 -12.17 -2.87
CA MET A 56 -7.25 -11.28 -3.84
C MET A 56 -8.22 -10.74 -4.89
N GLY A 57 -9.24 -11.51 -5.25
CA GLY A 57 -10.30 -11.11 -6.19
C GLY A 57 -11.30 -10.11 -5.64
N LEU A 58 -11.21 -9.67 -4.38
CA LEU A 58 -12.10 -8.64 -3.81
C LEU A 58 -12.06 -7.31 -4.56
N GLY A 59 -10.97 -7.02 -5.26
CA GLY A 59 -10.79 -5.82 -6.09
C GLY A 59 -11.01 -6.03 -7.60
N GLY A 60 -11.39 -7.23 -8.06
CA GLY A 60 -11.53 -7.52 -9.49
C GLY A 60 -12.08 -8.92 -9.79
N GLN A 61 -12.17 -9.27 -11.07
CA GLN A 61 -12.61 -10.60 -11.50
C GLN A 61 -11.47 -11.62 -11.38
N ILE A 62 -11.76 -12.77 -10.75
CA ILE A 62 -10.83 -13.90 -10.71
C ILE A 62 -10.92 -14.64 -12.06
N PRO A 63 -9.78 -14.90 -12.74
CA PRO A 63 -9.79 -15.71 -13.95
C PRO A 63 -10.35 -17.10 -13.67
N THR A 64 -11.33 -17.53 -14.47
CA THR A 64 -12.02 -18.83 -14.29
C THR A 64 -11.29 -20.01 -14.90
N GLY A 65 -10.29 -19.77 -15.77
CA GLY A 65 -9.53 -20.83 -16.43
C GLY A 65 -8.31 -20.34 -17.20
N GLY A 66 -7.62 -21.26 -17.86
CA GLY A 66 -6.49 -21.00 -18.74
C GLY A 66 -5.22 -20.52 -18.03
N GLU A 67 -4.27 -20.00 -18.80
CA GLU A 67 -2.97 -19.52 -18.30
C GLU A 67 -3.07 -18.40 -17.25
N ALA A 68 -4.11 -17.56 -17.34
CA ALA A 68 -4.30 -16.46 -16.38
C ALA A 68 -4.61 -16.99 -14.97
N ARG A 69 -5.45 -18.04 -14.88
CA ARG A 69 -5.72 -18.72 -13.60
C ARG A 69 -4.47 -19.40 -13.07
N GLN A 70 -3.71 -20.09 -13.91
CA GLN A 70 -2.49 -20.78 -13.49
C GLN A 70 -1.44 -19.79 -12.97
N ARG A 71 -1.30 -18.62 -13.59
CA ARG A 71 -0.43 -17.54 -13.09
C ARG A 71 -0.87 -17.05 -11.72
N LEU A 72 -2.16 -16.80 -11.52
CA LEU A 72 -2.69 -16.40 -10.23
C LEU A 72 -2.46 -17.46 -9.16
N VAL A 73 -2.67 -18.74 -9.47
CA VAL A 73 -2.37 -19.87 -8.56
C VAL A 73 -0.89 -19.85 -8.16
N ASN A 74 0.01 -19.71 -9.12
CA ASN A 74 1.45 -19.68 -8.85
C ASN A 74 1.85 -18.49 -8.00
N GLU A 75 1.25 -17.32 -8.21
CA GLU A 75 1.49 -16.11 -7.40
C GLU A 75 1.00 -16.29 -5.97
N VAL A 76 -0.23 -16.77 -5.81
CA VAL A 76 -0.81 -17.10 -4.50
C VAL A 76 0.05 -18.11 -3.75
N LEU A 77 0.46 -19.19 -4.41
CA LEU A 77 1.33 -20.19 -3.80
C LEU A 77 2.67 -19.62 -3.36
N ARG A 78 3.30 -18.77 -4.18
CA ARG A 78 4.55 -18.11 -3.81
C ARG A 78 4.39 -17.27 -2.55
N ALA A 79 3.31 -16.51 -2.45
CA ALA A 79 3.01 -15.70 -1.28
C ALA A 79 2.80 -16.59 -0.04
N MET A 80 1.98 -17.63 -0.14
CA MET A 80 1.69 -18.54 0.96
C MET A 80 2.92 -19.34 1.39
N ILE A 81 3.78 -19.77 0.46
CA ILE A 81 5.07 -20.41 0.77
C ILE A 81 5.94 -19.44 1.58
N ASN A 82 6.05 -18.19 1.18
CA ASN A 82 6.80 -17.18 1.92
C ASN A 82 6.23 -16.97 3.34
N GLU A 83 4.91 -16.89 3.48
CA GLU A 83 4.24 -16.79 4.79
C GLU A 83 4.55 -18.00 5.70
N ARG A 84 4.54 -19.23 5.15
CA ARG A 84 4.93 -20.44 5.91
C ARG A 84 6.39 -20.36 6.37
N LEU A 85 7.31 -19.95 5.49
CA LEU A 85 8.72 -19.77 5.85
C LEU A 85 8.91 -18.69 6.91
N GLN A 86 8.18 -17.58 6.83
CA GLN A 86 8.20 -16.51 7.82
C GLN A 86 7.74 -17.01 9.20
N LEU A 87 6.66 -17.79 9.26
CA LEU A 87 6.16 -18.38 10.50
C LEU A 87 7.13 -19.43 11.08
N GLN A 88 7.71 -20.27 10.22
CA GLN A 88 8.71 -21.26 10.63
C GLN A 88 9.97 -20.59 11.18
N GLU A 89 10.41 -19.50 10.54
CA GLU A 89 11.56 -18.74 11.02
C GLU A 89 11.25 -18.03 12.34
N ALA A 90 10.04 -17.46 12.49
CA ALA A 90 9.60 -16.89 13.76
C ALA A 90 9.62 -17.93 14.89
N ALA A 91 9.12 -19.13 14.63
CA ALA A 91 9.18 -20.24 15.59
C ALA A 91 10.62 -20.65 15.95
N ARG A 92 11.53 -20.70 14.96
CA ARG A 92 12.95 -20.97 15.16
C ARG A 92 13.63 -19.92 16.05
N GLU A 93 13.29 -18.66 15.84
CA GLU A 93 13.78 -17.51 16.62
C GLU A 93 13.01 -17.31 17.94
N ARG A 94 12.10 -18.24 18.30
CA ARG A 94 11.26 -18.16 19.49
C ARG A 94 10.39 -16.90 19.56
N VAL A 95 10.03 -16.37 18.41
CA VAL A 95 9.11 -15.25 18.28
C VAL A 95 7.68 -15.78 18.23
N THR A 96 6.86 -15.33 19.15
CA THR A 96 5.44 -15.71 19.24
C THR A 96 4.53 -14.56 18.79
N VAL A 97 3.39 -14.90 18.23
CA VAL A 97 2.32 -13.95 17.88
C VAL A 97 1.04 -14.42 18.57
N SER A 98 0.56 -13.63 19.50
CA SER A 98 -0.69 -13.90 20.23
C SER A 98 -1.92 -13.61 19.34
N ASP A 99 -3.04 -14.25 19.68
CA ASP A 99 -4.32 -13.95 19.00
C ASP A 99 -4.76 -12.50 19.26
N GLN A 100 -4.43 -11.95 20.41
CA GLN A 100 -4.71 -10.55 20.73
C GLN A 100 -4.01 -9.59 19.75
N GLU A 101 -2.73 -9.80 19.44
CA GLU A 101 -2.01 -8.96 18.47
C GLU A 101 -2.63 -9.03 17.07
N VAL A 102 -3.11 -10.21 16.66
CA VAL A 102 -3.82 -10.36 15.38
C VAL A 102 -5.13 -9.58 15.41
N GLN A 103 -5.91 -9.69 16.50
CA GLN A 103 -7.19 -8.96 16.63
C GLN A 103 -6.99 -7.44 16.70
N GLU A 104 -5.95 -6.96 17.38
CA GLU A 104 -5.60 -5.54 17.42
C GLU A 104 -5.25 -5.01 16.03
N GLN A 105 -4.48 -5.78 15.25
CA GLN A 105 -4.14 -5.41 13.88
C GLN A 105 -5.37 -5.39 12.96
N LEU A 106 -6.28 -6.35 13.10
CA LEU A 106 -7.56 -6.38 12.38
C LEU A 106 -8.43 -5.18 12.74
N ALA A 107 -8.55 -4.85 14.03
CA ALA A 107 -9.30 -3.68 14.49
C ALA A 107 -8.75 -2.37 13.92
N GLN A 108 -7.42 -2.23 13.82
CA GLN A 108 -6.80 -1.06 13.17
C GLN A 108 -7.13 -0.98 11.67
N ILE A 109 -7.19 -2.12 10.98
CA ILE A 109 -7.58 -2.18 9.57
C ILE A 109 -9.06 -1.78 9.41
N GLU A 110 -9.94 -2.29 10.25
CA GLU A 110 -11.35 -1.93 10.27
C GLU A 110 -11.55 -0.42 10.51
N GLN A 111 -10.88 0.12 11.53
CA GLN A 111 -10.93 1.55 11.83
C GLN A 111 -10.47 2.43 10.67
N ARG A 112 -9.34 2.10 10.04
CA ARG A 112 -8.82 2.84 8.87
C ARG A 112 -9.77 2.81 7.68
N ASN A 113 -10.50 1.70 7.51
CA ASN A 113 -11.48 1.54 6.44
C ASN A 113 -12.91 1.94 6.86
N ARG A 114 -13.07 2.56 8.05
CA ARG A 114 -14.37 3.00 8.60
C ARG A 114 -15.39 1.85 8.70
N MET A 115 -14.90 0.65 8.98
CA MET A 115 -15.74 -0.52 9.18
C MET A 115 -16.10 -0.68 10.67
N PRO A 116 -17.27 -1.21 11.02
CA PRO A 116 -17.57 -1.56 12.40
C PRO A 116 -16.69 -2.72 12.87
N LYS A 117 -16.55 -2.89 14.18
CA LYS A 117 -15.83 -4.03 14.77
C LYS A 117 -16.41 -5.36 14.27
N GLY A 118 -15.56 -6.24 13.75
CA GLY A 118 -15.97 -7.51 13.12
C GLY A 118 -16.55 -7.36 11.70
N GLY A 119 -16.59 -6.15 11.17
CA GLY A 119 -17.11 -5.83 9.84
C GLY A 119 -16.32 -6.49 8.72
N LEU A 120 -15.00 -6.59 8.88
CA LEU A 120 -14.14 -7.26 7.91
C LEU A 120 -14.46 -8.76 7.82
N ALA A 121 -14.54 -9.45 8.95
CA ALA A 121 -14.88 -10.87 8.98
C ALA A 121 -16.28 -11.14 8.40
N THR A 122 -17.24 -10.26 8.69
CA THR A 122 -18.60 -10.34 8.15
C THR A 122 -18.59 -10.16 6.63
N MET A 123 -17.88 -9.16 6.10
CA MET A 123 -17.73 -8.92 4.67
C MET A 123 -17.08 -10.13 3.96
N LEU A 124 -16.06 -10.74 4.55
CA LEU A 124 -15.39 -11.90 3.97
C LEU A 124 -16.34 -13.09 3.89
N ARG A 125 -17.10 -13.40 4.97
CA ARG A 125 -18.09 -14.48 4.97
C ARG A 125 -19.19 -14.27 3.93
N GLN A 126 -19.69 -13.06 3.76
CA GLN A 126 -20.68 -12.73 2.74
C GLN A 126 -20.19 -13.00 1.31
N ARG A 127 -18.88 -13.02 1.11
CA ARG A 127 -18.24 -13.34 -0.18
C ARG A 127 -17.72 -14.76 -0.25
N ASN A 128 -18.14 -15.64 0.66
CA ASN A 128 -17.69 -17.03 0.80
C ASN A 128 -16.16 -17.14 0.93
N ILE A 129 -15.55 -16.23 1.69
CA ILE A 129 -14.13 -16.25 2.05
C ILE A 129 -14.04 -16.55 3.54
N ASP A 130 -13.23 -17.56 3.88
CA ASP A 130 -12.93 -17.87 5.28
C ASP A 130 -12.09 -16.73 5.88
N PRO A 131 -12.53 -16.04 6.95
CA PRO A 131 -11.75 -14.99 7.60
C PRO A 131 -10.35 -15.43 8.05
N ARG A 132 -10.17 -16.71 8.38
CA ARG A 132 -8.87 -17.29 8.75
C ARG A 132 -7.80 -17.05 7.68
N THR A 133 -8.18 -17.07 6.42
CA THR A 133 -7.26 -16.78 5.31
C THR A 133 -6.54 -15.44 5.46
N PHE A 134 -7.26 -14.42 5.96
CA PHE A 134 -6.69 -13.11 6.21
C PHE A 134 -5.99 -13.03 7.56
N GLU A 135 -6.55 -13.67 8.59
CA GLU A 135 -5.95 -13.75 9.93
C GLU A 135 -4.56 -14.41 9.87
N ASP A 136 -4.41 -15.51 9.13
CA ASP A 136 -3.14 -16.21 8.93
C ASP A 136 -2.11 -15.32 8.22
N GLN A 137 -2.53 -14.54 7.22
CA GLN A 137 -1.67 -13.57 6.55
C GLN A 137 -1.18 -12.49 7.51
N ILE A 138 -2.09 -11.94 8.33
CA ILE A 138 -1.74 -10.94 9.37
C ILE A 138 -0.77 -11.54 10.37
N ARG A 139 -1.03 -12.76 10.83
CA ARG A 139 -0.14 -13.48 11.76
C ARG A 139 1.27 -13.65 11.20
N ALA A 140 1.38 -14.09 9.95
CA ALA A 140 2.67 -14.22 9.27
C ALA A 140 3.39 -12.87 9.13
N SER A 141 2.66 -11.81 8.81
CA SER A 141 3.20 -10.45 8.72
C SER A 141 3.71 -9.93 10.08
N ILE A 142 2.96 -10.12 11.16
CA ILE A 142 3.39 -9.74 12.52
C ILE A 142 4.63 -10.55 12.92
N ALA A 143 4.60 -11.87 12.70
CA ALA A 143 5.71 -12.76 13.01
C ALA A 143 6.99 -12.32 12.29
N TRP A 144 6.89 -12.06 10.98
CA TRP A 144 8.01 -11.61 10.18
C TRP A 144 8.55 -10.26 10.63
N ASN A 145 7.67 -9.29 10.89
CA ASN A 145 8.07 -7.99 11.43
C ASN A 145 8.85 -8.11 12.74
N LYS A 146 8.42 -8.98 13.64
CA LYS A 146 9.14 -9.26 14.89
C LYS A 146 10.52 -9.89 14.62
N VAL A 147 10.62 -10.86 13.70
CA VAL A 147 11.92 -11.44 13.29
C VAL A 147 12.83 -10.37 12.70
N VAL A 148 12.31 -9.51 11.84
CA VAL A 148 13.07 -8.40 11.25
C VAL A 148 13.58 -7.46 12.33
N GLN A 149 12.75 -7.09 13.32
CA GLN A 149 13.14 -6.21 14.41
C GLN A 149 14.16 -6.84 15.36
N THR A 150 14.02 -8.12 15.70
CA THR A 150 14.86 -8.76 16.70
C THR A 150 16.16 -9.32 16.13
N LYS A 151 16.13 -9.82 14.89
CA LYS A 151 17.27 -10.50 14.28
C LYS A 151 17.99 -9.66 13.24
N ILE A 152 17.28 -8.95 12.36
CA ILE A 152 17.88 -8.25 11.23
C ILE A 152 18.28 -6.83 11.61
N LEU A 153 17.40 -6.07 12.24
CA LEU A 153 17.65 -4.67 12.60
C LEU A 153 18.94 -4.45 13.39
N PRO A 154 19.32 -5.29 14.38
CA PRO A 154 20.58 -5.12 15.11
C PRO A 154 21.84 -5.27 14.25
N GLN A 155 21.73 -5.92 13.08
CA GLN A 155 22.84 -6.11 12.14
C GLN A 155 22.98 -4.93 11.17
N ILE A 156 21.98 -4.06 11.08
CA ILE A 156 21.98 -2.92 10.16
C ILE A 156 22.83 -1.80 10.74
N ARG A 157 23.92 -1.48 10.03
CA ARG A 157 24.79 -0.35 10.34
C ARG A 157 24.68 0.69 9.22
N VAL A 158 24.51 1.94 9.62
CA VAL A 158 24.59 3.11 8.74
C VAL A 158 25.74 3.94 9.24
N SER A 159 26.82 4.00 8.46
CA SER A 159 28.01 4.78 8.80
C SER A 159 27.80 6.28 8.56
N ASP A 160 28.56 7.11 9.26
CA ASP A 160 28.54 8.55 9.03
C ASP A 160 28.98 8.89 7.61
N VAL A 161 29.94 8.13 7.05
CA VAL A 161 30.38 8.28 5.66
C VAL A 161 29.23 8.14 4.66
N GLU A 162 28.37 7.13 4.87
CA GLU A 162 27.18 6.96 4.01
C GLU A 162 26.19 8.11 4.15
N VAL A 163 25.95 8.57 5.39
CA VAL A 163 25.09 9.73 5.65
C VAL A 163 25.65 10.97 4.97
N GLN A 164 26.94 11.27 5.19
CA GLN A 164 27.59 12.43 4.58
C GLN A 164 27.63 12.36 3.06
N ALA A 165 27.82 11.18 2.47
CA ALA A 165 27.76 11.00 1.03
C ALA A 165 26.36 11.32 0.47
N VAL A 166 25.31 10.92 1.17
CA VAL A 166 23.93 11.28 0.78
C VAL A 166 23.69 12.78 0.98
N MET A 167 24.08 13.34 2.12
CA MET A 167 23.94 14.78 2.41
C MET A 167 24.68 15.65 1.38
N LYS A 168 25.91 15.25 1.01
CA LYS A 168 26.67 15.91 -0.06
C LYS A 168 25.92 15.86 -1.39
N ARG A 169 25.42 14.68 -1.78
CA ARG A 169 24.64 14.51 -3.00
C ARG A 169 23.35 15.35 -2.98
N LEU A 170 22.67 15.44 -1.84
CA LEU A 170 21.51 16.30 -1.67
C LEU A 170 21.86 17.78 -1.89
N LYS A 171 22.96 18.26 -1.32
CA LYS A 171 23.44 19.65 -1.50
C LYS A 171 23.83 19.95 -2.94
N GLU A 172 24.59 19.05 -3.58
CA GLU A 172 25.08 19.21 -4.97
C GLU A 172 23.93 19.18 -5.99
N ASN A 173 22.81 18.58 -5.63
CA ASN A 173 21.65 18.43 -6.49
C ASN A 173 20.43 19.24 -6.00
N LYS A 174 20.63 20.24 -5.14
CA LYS A 174 19.56 20.99 -4.46
C LYS A 174 18.46 21.49 -5.41
N ASP A 175 18.85 21.95 -6.60
CA ASP A 175 17.93 22.49 -7.60
C ASP A 175 17.51 21.46 -8.66
N LYS A 176 18.04 20.23 -8.60
CA LYS A 176 17.67 19.17 -9.55
C LYS A 176 16.36 18.53 -9.16
N LEU A 177 15.59 18.17 -10.18
CA LEU A 177 14.33 17.46 -10.00
C LEU A 177 14.56 16.02 -9.57
N GLN A 178 13.73 15.57 -8.63
CA GLN A 178 13.52 14.19 -8.26
C GLN A 178 12.13 13.77 -8.68
N TYR A 179 12.00 12.54 -9.15
CA TYR A 179 10.77 11.95 -9.61
C TYR A 179 10.47 10.73 -8.74
N ARG A 180 9.34 10.70 -8.06
CA ARG A 180 8.83 9.49 -7.41
C ARG A 180 8.03 8.71 -8.42
N VAL A 181 8.60 7.62 -8.89
CA VAL A 181 8.04 6.81 -9.97
C VAL A 181 7.52 5.49 -9.40
N GLN A 182 6.35 5.10 -9.83
CA GLN A 182 5.84 3.75 -9.67
C GLN A 182 5.85 3.05 -11.02
N GLU A 183 6.22 1.76 -11.02
CA GLU A 183 6.34 0.96 -12.25
C GLU A 183 5.52 -0.34 -12.18
N ILE A 184 5.04 -0.76 -13.34
CA ILE A 184 4.61 -2.13 -13.60
C ILE A 184 5.47 -2.61 -14.77
N PHE A 185 6.33 -3.58 -14.51
CA PHE A 185 7.25 -4.11 -15.52
C PHE A 185 6.81 -5.48 -16.01
N LEU A 186 6.75 -5.61 -17.33
CA LEU A 186 6.39 -6.82 -18.04
C LEU A 186 7.58 -7.24 -18.91
N PRO A 187 8.34 -8.27 -18.51
CA PRO A 187 9.55 -8.68 -19.22
C PRO A 187 9.25 -9.29 -20.58
N ILE A 188 10.23 -9.19 -21.48
CA ILE A 188 10.22 -9.81 -22.80
C ILE A 188 11.53 -10.59 -22.93
N ASP A 189 11.47 -11.89 -22.67
CA ASP A 189 12.62 -12.80 -22.75
C ASP A 189 12.76 -13.43 -24.15
N SER A 190 11.73 -13.31 -24.98
CA SER A 190 11.75 -13.81 -26.37
C SER A 190 10.84 -12.98 -27.30
N PRO A 191 11.10 -12.97 -28.62
CA PRO A 191 10.25 -12.24 -29.57
C PRO A 191 8.77 -12.68 -29.53
N GLN A 192 8.49 -13.96 -29.22
CA GLN A 192 7.14 -14.50 -29.14
C GLN A 192 6.37 -13.95 -27.94
N GLN A 193 7.07 -13.54 -26.89
CA GLN A 193 6.45 -12.93 -25.68
C GLN A 193 6.09 -11.46 -25.88
N GLN A 194 6.70 -10.77 -26.85
CA GLN A 194 6.50 -9.33 -27.07
C GLN A 194 5.02 -8.98 -27.29
N ALA A 195 4.34 -9.69 -28.17
CA ALA A 195 2.92 -9.43 -28.45
C ALA A 195 2.04 -9.63 -27.20
N ARG A 196 2.32 -10.69 -26.43
CA ARG A 196 1.60 -10.98 -25.18
C ARG A 196 1.86 -9.94 -24.10
N ALA A 197 3.11 -9.52 -23.93
CA ALA A 197 3.47 -8.46 -22.97
C ALA A 197 2.79 -7.13 -23.34
N LEU A 198 2.72 -6.80 -24.63
CA LEU A 198 2.02 -5.60 -25.10
C LEU A 198 0.51 -5.68 -24.85
N GLN A 199 -0.13 -6.83 -25.12
CA GLN A 199 -1.55 -7.03 -24.82
C GLN A 199 -1.83 -6.90 -23.31
N THR A 200 -0.97 -7.51 -22.48
CA THR A 200 -1.09 -7.39 -21.01
C THR A 200 -0.93 -5.95 -20.56
N ALA A 201 0.02 -5.20 -21.13
CA ALA A 201 0.21 -3.79 -20.83
C ALA A 201 -1.04 -2.95 -21.20
N GLN A 202 -1.64 -3.23 -22.34
CA GLN A 202 -2.88 -2.56 -22.79
C GLN A 202 -4.07 -2.87 -21.89
N LEU A 203 -4.21 -4.13 -21.44
CA LEU A 203 -5.23 -4.55 -20.49
C LEU A 203 -5.08 -3.78 -19.16
N ILE A 204 -3.87 -3.73 -18.61
CA ILE A 204 -3.57 -3.02 -17.37
C ILE A 204 -3.89 -1.53 -17.51
N LEU A 205 -3.50 -0.91 -18.62
CA LEU A 205 -3.83 0.50 -18.90
C LEU A 205 -5.34 0.73 -19.01
N GLY A 206 -6.08 -0.23 -19.57
CA GLY A 206 -7.55 -0.19 -19.60
C GLY A 206 -8.14 -0.21 -18.19
N GLN A 207 -7.65 -1.08 -17.32
CA GLN A 207 -8.08 -1.15 -15.93
C GLN A 207 -7.73 0.12 -15.14
N LEU A 208 -6.54 0.67 -15.35
CA LEU A 208 -6.11 1.93 -14.72
C LEU A 208 -6.98 3.12 -15.15
N ARG A 209 -7.34 3.20 -16.43
CA ARG A 209 -8.29 4.22 -16.94
C ARG A 209 -9.70 4.05 -16.37
N ALA A 210 -10.09 2.82 -16.06
CA ALA A 210 -11.35 2.52 -15.38
C ALA A 210 -11.30 2.76 -13.86
N GLY A 211 -10.19 3.28 -13.33
CA GLY A 211 -10.04 3.65 -11.91
C GLY A 211 -9.45 2.56 -11.02
N ALA A 212 -8.90 1.48 -11.58
CA ALA A 212 -8.22 0.47 -10.78
C ALA A 212 -6.99 1.06 -10.07
N ASN A 213 -6.68 0.52 -8.90
CA ASN A 213 -5.55 0.97 -8.09
C ASN A 213 -4.22 0.49 -8.69
N PHE A 214 -3.31 1.42 -8.96
CA PHE A 214 -2.00 1.13 -9.55
C PHE A 214 -1.17 0.16 -8.72
N GLU A 215 -1.15 0.33 -7.40
CA GLU A 215 -0.34 -0.47 -6.48
C GLU A 215 -0.81 -1.93 -6.42
N ILE A 216 -2.12 -2.15 -6.53
CA ILE A 216 -2.71 -3.50 -6.60
C ILE A 216 -2.27 -4.16 -7.90
N LEU A 217 -2.38 -3.46 -9.04
CA LEU A 217 -1.97 -4.00 -10.33
C LEU A 217 -0.45 -4.21 -10.42
N ALA A 218 0.35 -3.35 -9.79
CA ALA A 218 1.79 -3.54 -9.69
C ALA A 218 2.13 -4.82 -8.93
N ARG A 219 1.49 -5.09 -7.78
CA ARG A 219 1.67 -6.34 -7.05
C ARG A 219 1.22 -7.57 -7.84
N GLN A 220 0.22 -7.40 -8.68
CA GLN A 220 -0.36 -8.50 -9.45
C GLN A 220 0.42 -8.85 -10.73
N TYR A 221 0.92 -7.84 -11.43
CA TYR A 221 1.47 -8.02 -12.77
C TYR A 221 2.96 -7.72 -12.90
N SER A 222 3.52 -6.84 -12.04
CA SER A 222 4.93 -6.46 -12.18
C SER A 222 5.87 -7.59 -11.77
N GLN A 223 6.93 -7.77 -12.55
CA GLN A 223 7.95 -8.77 -12.28
C GLN A 223 9.27 -8.18 -11.75
N THR A 224 9.21 -6.98 -11.20
CA THR A 224 10.35 -6.35 -10.50
C THR A 224 10.28 -6.57 -8.99
N GLY A 225 11.40 -6.31 -8.31
CA GLY A 225 11.45 -6.32 -6.84
C GLY A 225 10.52 -5.28 -6.19
N THR A 226 10.19 -4.19 -6.91
CA THR A 226 9.29 -3.14 -6.45
C THR A 226 7.81 -3.57 -6.42
N ALA A 227 7.45 -4.68 -7.07
CA ALA A 227 6.07 -5.19 -7.09
C ALA A 227 5.49 -5.34 -5.69
N ALA A 228 6.27 -5.86 -4.73
CA ALA A 228 5.85 -6.05 -3.34
C ALA A 228 5.44 -4.72 -2.65
N THR A 229 6.06 -3.62 -3.04
CA THR A 229 5.78 -2.26 -2.54
C THR A 229 4.82 -1.47 -3.44
N GLY A 230 4.08 -2.17 -4.33
CA GLY A 230 3.14 -1.52 -5.25
C GLY A 230 3.82 -0.80 -6.41
N GLY A 231 5.02 -1.25 -6.79
CA GLY A 231 5.80 -0.69 -7.89
C GLY A 231 6.61 0.56 -7.53
N ASP A 232 6.64 0.99 -6.26
CA ASP A 232 7.30 2.23 -5.84
C ASP A 232 8.83 2.11 -5.92
N MET A 233 9.43 2.82 -6.86
CA MET A 233 10.87 2.93 -7.05
C MET A 233 11.52 3.96 -6.12
N GLY A 234 10.71 4.71 -5.35
CA GLY A 234 11.17 5.85 -4.56
C GLY A 234 11.46 7.09 -5.42
N PHE A 235 12.21 8.03 -4.83
CA PHE A 235 12.65 9.23 -5.55
C PHE A 235 13.93 8.97 -6.33
N LEU A 236 13.89 9.22 -7.63
CA LEU A 236 14.99 9.05 -8.57
C LEU A 236 15.39 10.39 -9.15
N PHE A 237 16.68 10.56 -9.40
CA PHE A 237 17.22 11.69 -10.15
C PHE A 237 17.26 11.39 -11.66
N GLU A 238 17.43 12.45 -12.45
CA GLU A 238 17.83 12.32 -13.82
C GLU A 238 19.14 11.55 -13.95
N GLY A 239 19.20 10.63 -14.91
CA GLY A 239 20.34 9.73 -15.13
C GLY A 239 20.33 8.45 -14.25
N GLN A 240 19.32 8.26 -13.38
CA GLN A 240 19.14 7.03 -12.60
C GLN A 240 18.11 6.07 -13.21
N MET A 241 17.40 6.50 -14.23
CA MET A 241 16.40 5.71 -14.95
C MET A 241 16.96 5.29 -16.32
N GLU A 242 16.41 4.22 -16.90
CA GLU A 242 16.64 3.93 -18.32
C GLU A 242 16.23 5.12 -19.18
N ALA A 243 16.94 5.38 -20.29
CA ALA A 243 16.75 6.59 -21.12
C ALA A 243 15.29 6.77 -21.59
N GLU A 244 14.64 5.68 -21.99
CA GLU A 244 13.25 5.66 -22.46
C GLU A 244 12.27 5.96 -21.34
N ILE A 245 12.53 5.40 -20.14
CA ILE A 245 11.75 5.63 -18.94
C ILE A 245 11.89 7.09 -18.49
N GLU A 246 13.12 7.58 -18.42
CA GLU A 246 13.41 8.97 -18.07
C GLU A 246 12.74 9.97 -19.02
N LYS A 247 12.83 9.71 -20.32
CA LYS A 247 12.17 10.54 -21.35
C LYS A 247 10.65 10.58 -21.13
N ALA A 248 10.03 9.45 -20.83
CA ALA A 248 8.60 9.38 -20.54
C ALA A 248 8.26 10.15 -19.26
N VAL A 249 8.98 9.89 -18.16
CA VAL A 249 8.75 10.49 -16.84
C VAL A 249 8.88 12.02 -16.88
N LYS A 250 9.85 12.56 -17.61
CA LYS A 250 10.05 14.02 -17.77
C LYS A 250 8.86 14.72 -18.40
N GLN A 251 8.09 14.02 -19.24
CA GLN A 251 6.91 14.58 -19.92
C GLN A 251 5.62 14.43 -19.11
N MET A 252 5.65 13.63 -18.01
CA MET A 252 4.48 13.36 -17.18
C MET A 252 4.24 14.49 -16.19
N LYS A 253 2.95 14.70 -15.85
CA LYS A 253 2.52 15.48 -14.69
C LYS A 253 2.34 14.56 -13.47
N THR A 254 2.48 15.10 -12.27
CA THR A 254 2.20 14.37 -11.02
C THR A 254 0.80 13.77 -11.07
N GLY A 255 0.69 12.48 -10.72
CA GLY A 255 -0.53 11.66 -10.80
C GLY A 255 -0.77 11.01 -12.16
N GLN A 256 -0.08 11.42 -13.22
CA GLN A 256 -0.27 10.87 -14.57
C GLN A 256 0.29 9.46 -14.68
N ILE A 257 -0.37 8.65 -15.52
CA ILE A 257 0.06 7.31 -15.94
C ILE A 257 0.48 7.36 -17.40
N ALA A 258 1.61 6.76 -17.71
CA ALA A 258 2.14 6.62 -19.08
C ALA A 258 2.45 5.15 -19.38
N GLY A 259 2.34 4.78 -20.64
CA GLY A 259 2.69 3.44 -21.11
C GLY A 259 1.81 2.97 -22.27
N PRO A 260 2.12 1.81 -22.84
CA PRO A 260 3.32 1.03 -22.55
C PRO A 260 4.59 1.72 -23.06
N VAL A 261 5.59 1.89 -22.20
CA VAL A 261 6.92 2.40 -22.57
C VAL A 261 7.83 1.20 -22.82
N ARG A 262 8.49 1.18 -23.99
CA ARG A 262 9.43 0.10 -24.31
C ARG A 262 10.80 0.44 -23.72
N GLY A 263 11.25 -0.34 -22.75
CA GLY A 263 12.61 -0.30 -22.20
C GLY A 263 13.45 -1.49 -22.68
N ALA A 264 14.67 -1.61 -22.19
CA ALA A 264 15.63 -2.61 -22.64
C ALA A 264 15.12 -4.06 -22.40
N GLY A 265 14.51 -4.34 -21.28
CA GLY A 265 14.08 -5.69 -20.89
C GLY A 265 12.59 -6.00 -21.09
N GLY A 266 11.75 -5.02 -21.45
CA GLY A 266 10.31 -5.25 -21.51
C GLY A 266 9.47 -4.00 -21.71
N TYR A 267 8.20 -4.08 -21.34
CA TYR A 267 7.30 -2.94 -21.31
C TYR A 267 7.09 -2.46 -19.89
N TYR A 268 7.03 -1.15 -19.73
CA TYR A 268 6.76 -0.46 -18.49
C TYR A 268 5.43 0.29 -18.58
N ILE A 269 4.65 0.24 -17.52
CA ILE A 269 3.57 1.18 -17.24
C ILE A 269 4.04 1.98 -16.05
N LEU A 270 4.08 3.29 -16.20
CA LEU A 270 4.66 4.23 -15.25
C LEU A 270 3.58 5.11 -14.66
N ARG A 271 3.68 5.42 -13.37
CA ARG A 271 2.93 6.48 -12.71
C ARG A 271 3.91 7.44 -12.05
N LEU A 272 3.83 8.72 -12.40
CA LEU A 272 4.55 9.75 -11.68
C LEU A 272 3.77 10.08 -10.40
N ALA A 273 4.21 9.52 -9.27
CA ALA A 273 3.53 9.73 -7.99
C ALA A 273 3.80 11.11 -7.41
N ASP A 274 5.04 11.61 -7.56
CA ASP A 274 5.45 12.94 -7.11
C ASP A 274 6.65 13.46 -7.92
N ARG A 275 6.81 14.77 -7.98
CA ARG A 275 7.97 15.46 -8.58
C ARG A 275 8.37 16.61 -7.68
N ARG A 276 9.63 16.64 -7.25
CA ARG A 276 10.13 17.70 -6.37
C ARG A 276 11.59 18.05 -6.64
N THR A 277 12.03 19.23 -6.26
CA THR A 277 13.45 19.50 -6.06
C THR A 277 13.90 18.92 -4.71
N ILE A 278 15.22 18.77 -4.52
CA ILE A 278 15.76 18.27 -3.25
C ILE A 278 15.43 19.18 -2.06
N GLY A 279 15.15 20.44 -2.27
CA GLY A 279 14.61 21.36 -1.25
C GLY A 279 13.11 21.21 -0.98
N GLY A 280 12.49 20.10 -1.42
CA GLY A 280 11.08 19.81 -1.15
C GLY A 280 10.08 20.53 -2.06
N ARG A 281 10.54 21.29 -3.06
CA ARG A 281 9.61 21.94 -4.00
C ARG A 281 9.12 20.96 -5.04
N ASN A 282 7.83 20.67 -5.02
CA ASN A 282 7.18 20.10 -6.20
C ASN A 282 6.83 21.24 -7.16
N PRO A 283 7.44 21.33 -8.37
CA PRO A 283 7.16 22.41 -9.31
C PRO A 283 5.71 22.38 -9.84
N ASP A 284 5.02 21.23 -9.73
CA ASP A 284 3.63 21.07 -10.17
C ASP A 284 2.62 21.41 -9.07
N VAL A 285 3.07 21.48 -7.81
CA VAL A 285 2.20 21.64 -6.64
C VAL A 285 2.74 22.75 -5.76
N LYS A 286 1.91 23.76 -5.51
CA LYS A 286 2.25 24.82 -4.57
C LYS A 286 2.12 24.32 -3.14
N SER A 287 3.20 23.75 -2.59
CA SER A 287 3.30 23.43 -1.17
C SER A 287 4.10 24.49 -0.41
N VAL A 288 3.84 24.60 0.88
CA VAL A 288 4.53 25.54 1.77
C VAL A 288 4.79 24.85 3.11
N THR A 289 5.89 25.23 3.75
CA THR A 289 6.09 24.95 5.18
C THR A 289 5.54 26.11 5.98
N ILE A 290 4.72 25.81 6.98
CA ILE A 290 4.10 26.80 7.87
C ILE A 290 4.40 26.50 9.33
N ALA A 291 4.47 27.56 10.16
CA ALA A 291 4.33 27.42 11.59
C ALA A 291 2.89 27.80 11.98
N GLN A 292 2.32 27.07 12.93
CA GLN A 292 0.96 27.29 13.43
C GLN A 292 1.00 27.59 14.92
N ALA A 293 0.26 28.62 15.34
CA ALA A 293 -0.04 28.88 16.74
C ALA A 293 -1.56 28.86 16.96
N ILE A 294 -2.00 28.22 18.05
CA ILE A 294 -3.40 28.06 18.39
C ILE A 294 -3.58 28.60 19.84
N ILE A 295 -4.51 29.53 20.03
CA ILE A 295 -4.93 30.03 21.34
C ILE A 295 -6.38 29.66 21.54
N ARG A 296 -6.65 28.75 22.47
CA ARG A 296 -8.01 28.32 22.80
C ARG A 296 -8.66 29.32 23.76
N VAL A 297 -9.93 29.56 23.56
CA VAL A 297 -10.77 30.33 24.48
C VAL A 297 -11.98 29.45 24.88
N PRO A 298 -12.59 29.71 26.06
CA PRO A 298 -13.83 29.01 26.46
C PRO A 298 -14.95 29.15 25.42
N ASP A 299 -15.82 28.18 25.34
CA ASP A 299 -16.95 28.15 24.35
C ASP A 299 -17.85 29.40 24.45
N LYS A 300 -17.96 30.00 25.65
CA LYS A 300 -18.66 31.26 25.91
C LYS A 300 -17.69 32.38 26.32
N ALA A 301 -16.61 32.54 25.56
CA ALA A 301 -15.60 33.57 25.87
C ALA A 301 -16.20 34.96 25.85
N THR A 302 -15.89 35.74 26.89
CA THR A 302 -16.27 37.17 26.96
C THR A 302 -15.47 37.98 25.94
N PRO A 303 -15.93 39.22 25.59
CA PRO A 303 -15.15 40.08 24.71
C PRO A 303 -13.74 40.40 25.27
N ALA A 304 -13.59 40.46 26.58
CA ALA A 304 -12.30 40.66 27.26
C ALA A 304 -11.37 39.47 27.04
N GLN A 305 -11.86 38.22 27.15
CA GLN A 305 -11.08 37.01 26.92
C GLN A 305 -10.65 36.87 25.45
N ASN A 306 -11.53 37.17 24.51
CA ASN A 306 -11.18 37.21 23.09
C ASN A 306 -10.13 38.30 22.80
N LYS A 307 -10.25 39.47 23.37
CA LYS A 307 -9.26 40.54 23.25
C LYS A 307 -7.90 40.12 23.82
N ALA A 308 -7.88 39.45 24.97
CA ALA A 308 -6.65 38.91 25.57
C ALA A 308 -5.98 37.86 24.64
N ALA A 309 -6.75 36.94 24.08
CA ALA A 309 -6.24 35.94 23.12
C ALA A 309 -5.66 36.57 21.85
N LEU A 310 -6.30 37.58 21.31
CA LEU A 310 -5.76 38.37 20.18
C LEU A 310 -4.49 39.14 20.56
N GLY A 311 -4.40 39.67 21.79
CA GLY A 311 -3.17 40.29 22.31
C GLY A 311 -2.00 39.30 22.40
N GLN A 312 -2.28 38.06 22.83
CA GLN A 312 -1.29 36.98 22.85
C GLN A 312 -0.81 36.61 21.42
N ILE A 313 -1.71 36.53 20.45
CA ILE A 313 -1.35 36.31 19.04
C ILE A 313 -0.49 37.46 18.50
N ALA A 314 -0.87 38.70 18.80
CA ALA A 314 -0.09 39.85 18.36
C ALA A 314 1.34 39.85 18.97
N LYS A 315 1.49 39.41 20.22
CA LYS A 315 2.79 39.19 20.84
C LYS A 315 3.60 38.11 20.14
N ILE A 316 3.01 36.93 19.86
CA ILE A 316 3.66 35.85 19.10
C ILE A 316 4.15 36.38 17.74
N ALA A 317 3.30 37.11 17.02
CA ALA A 317 3.64 37.64 15.70
C ALA A 317 4.76 38.69 15.74
N ALA A 318 4.80 39.54 16.79
CA ALA A 318 5.81 40.58 16.95
C ALA A 318 7.17 40.02 17.37
N GLU A 319 7.22 38.98 18.19
CA GLU A 319 8.45 38.35 18.66
C GLU A 319 9.06 37.38 17.62
N ALA A 320 8.28 36.94 16.62
CA ALA A 320 8.69 35.97 15.61
C ALA A 320 9.55 36.60 14.52
N LYS A 321 10.87 36.45 14.61
CA LYS A 321 11.81 36.80 13.54
C LYS A 321 11.93 35.74 12.47
N ASP A 322 11.69 34.50 12.83
CA ASP A 322 11.72 33.31 12.00
C ASP A 322 10.73 32.23 12.51
N CYS A 323 10.63 31.14 11.83
CA CYS A 323 9.69 30.08 12.21
C CYS A 323 10.01 29.39 13.53
N ALA A 324 11.27 29.24 13.87
CA ALA A 324 11.68 28.68 15.16
C ALA A 324 11.30 29.61 16.30
N GLY A 325 11.52 30.90 16.13
CA GLY A 325 11.10 31.94 17.05
C GLY A 325 9.58 32.03 17.21
N PHE A 326 8.84 31.91 16.10
CA PHE A 326 7.38 31.85 16.12
C PHE A 326 6.85 30.66 16.93
N VAL A 327 7.39 29.47 16.70
CA VAL A 327 6.99 28.22 17.42
C VAL A 327 7.34 28.38 18.91
N LYS A 328 8.54 28.86 19.23
CA LYS A 328 8.99 29.10 20.62
C LYS A 328 8.07 30.08 21.34
N ALA A 329 7.75 31.20 20.71
CA ALA A 329 6.82 32.19 21.27
C ALA A 329 5.40 31.60 21.46
N ALA A 330 4.91 30.84 20.48
CA ALA A 330 3.62 30.18 20.58
C ALA A 330 3.58 29.13 21.70
N GLN A 331 4.63 28.33 21.86
CA GLN A 331 4.74 27.34 22.94
C GLN A 331 4.80 28.01 24.32
N ALA A 332 5.52 29.13 24.45
CA ALA A 332 5.61 29.88 25.71
C ALA A 332 4.26 30.44 26.13
N VAL A 333 3.42 30.86 25.19
CA VAL A 333 2.12 31.53 25.48
C VAL A 333 0.98 30.51 25.64
N SER A 334 0.91 29.46 24.79
CA SER A 334 -0.25 28.56 24.71
C SER A 334 0.09 27.08 24.80
N GLY A 335 1.39 26.73 24.79
CA GLY A 335 1.84 25.33 24.63
C GLY A 335 1.55 24.70 23.27
N GLN A 336 0.94 25.43 22.33
CA GLN A 336 0.44 24.91 21.05
C GLN A 336 1.06 25.62 19.85
N GLY A 337 2.38 25.48 19.71
CA GLY A 337 3.14 25.93 18.55
C GLY A 337 3.78 24.73 17.84
N ARG A 338 3.65 24.64 16.51
CA ARG A 338 4.25 23.57 15.69
C ARG A 338 4.58 24.03 14.29
N VAL A 339 5.54 23.34 13.66
CA VAL A 339 5.78 23.44 12.22
C VAL A 339 4.98 22.34 11.51
N ILE A 340 4.46 22.65 10.34
CA ILE A 340 3.78 21.72 9.44
C ILE A 340 4.45 21.88 8.09
N ASP A 341 5.12 20.82 7.65
CA ASP A 341 5.83 20.77 6.38
C ASP A 341 4.90 20.28 5.25
N ASP A 342 5.25 20.60 4.01
CA ASP A 342 4.58 20.15 2.78
C ASP A 342 3.05 20.37 2.75
N VAL A 343 2.60 21.52 3.24
CA VAL A 343 1.19 21.91 3.16
C VAL A 343 0.84 22.26 1.72
N VAL A 344 0.18 21.34 1.02
CA VAL A 344 -0.32 21.54 -0.35
C VAL A 344 -1.49 22.50 -0.33
N LEU A 345 -1.33 23.69 -0.92
CA LEU A 345 -2.32 24.77 -0.83
C LEU A 345 -3.64 24.41 -1.53
N GLU A 346 -3.58 23.69 -2.65
CA GLU A 346 -4.76 23.27 -3.41
C GLU A 346 -5.64 22.26 -2.66
N GLN A 347 -5.05 21.50 -1.74
CA GLN A 347 -5.76 20.49 -0.93
C GLN A 347 -6.34 21.08 0.35
N GLN A 348 -6.00 22.35 0.68
CA GLN A 348 -6.53 22.99 1.86
C GLN A 348 -7.96 23.51 1.64
N ARG A 349 -8.74 23.57 2.72
CA ARG A 349 -10.05 24.23 2.69
C ARG A 349 -9.90 25.66 2.12
N PRO A 350 -10.87 26.15 1.34
CA PRO A 350 -10.77 27.47 0.68
C PRO A 350 -10.33 28.61 1.62
N GLU A 351 -10.83 28.60 2.86
CA GLU A 351 -10.56 29.64 3.84
C GLU A 351 -9.08 29.59 4.33
N ILE A 352 -8.53 28.39 4.52
CA ILE A 352 -7.13 28.19 4.91
C ILE A 352 -6.23 28.56 3.73
N ARG A 353 -6.56 28.13 2.52
CA ARG A 353 -5.83 28.50 1.30
C ARG A 353 -5.78 30.01 1.11
N ALA A 354 -6.91 30.71 1.32
CA ALA A 354 -6.98 32.16 1.20
C ALA A 354 -6.08 32.89 2.24
N LEU A 355 -5.84 32.28 3.39
CA LEU A 355 -4.92 32.80 4.39
C LEU A 355 -3.44 32.54 4.04
N LEU A 356 -3.13 31.35 3.50
CA LEU A 356 -1.75 30.88 3.31
C LEU A 356 -1.17 31.31 1.95
N ALA A 357 -1.98 31.33 0.88
CA ALA A 357 -1.50 31.57 -0.47
C ALA A 357 -0.85 32.94 -0.68
N PRO A 358 -1.36 34.06 -0.11
CA PRO A 358 -0.77 35.40 -0.31
C PRO A 358 0.47 35.66 0.56
N LEU A 359 0.76 34.81 1.56
CA LEU A 359 1.88 35.05 2.49
C LEU A 359 3.22 34.89 1.77
N LYS A 360 4.15 35.78 2.07
CA LYS A 360 5.58 35.63 1.79
C LYS A 360 6.28 34.88 2.90
N VAL A 361 7.42 34.26 2.60
CA VAL A 361 8.26 33.61 3.63
C VAL A 361 8.60 34.65 4.74
N GLY A 362 8.41 34.22 5.99
CA GLY A 362 8.54 35.07 7.16
C GLY A 362 7.29 35.89 7.51
N GLN A 363 6.26 35.87 6.67
CA GLN A 363 5.04 36.65 6.93
C GLN A 363 4.02 35.84 7.73
N VAL A 364 3.36 36.56 8.68
CA VAL A 364 2.30 36.02 9.55
C VAL A 364 0.92 36.32 8.95
N SER A 365 0.00 35.32 8.99
CA SER A 365 -1.37 35.45 8.48
C SER A 365 -2.23 36.35 9.36
N ARG A 366 -3.41 36.69 8.85
CA ARG A 366 -4.49 37.18 9.72
C ARG A 366 -4.92 36.07 10.66
N THR A 367 -5.42 36.45 11.83
CA THR A 367 -5.97 35.53 12.81
C THR A 367 -7.31 34.97 12.30
N ARG A 368 -7.51 33.69 12.47
CA ARG A 368 -8.79 33.00 12.21
C ARG A 368 -9.35 32.48 13.52
N PHE A 369 -10.65 32.68 13.72
CA PHE A 369 -11.38 32.10 14.85
C PHE A 369 -12.27 30.96 14.34
N GLU A 370 -12.09 29.76 14.90
CA GLU A 370 -12.88 28.58 14.58
C GLU A 370 -12.83 27.58 15.75
N ASN A 371 -13.97 26.97 16.06
CA ASN A 371 -14.09 25.93 17.09
C ASN A 371 -13.48 26.34 18.45
N GLY A 372 -13.78 27.55 18.91
CA GLY A 372 -13.28 28.06 20.20
C GLY A 372 -11.79 28.33 20.23
N ALA A 373 -11.16 28.54 19.08
CA ALA A 373 -9.73 28.82 19.03
C ALA A 373 -9.37 29.95 18.03
N HIS A 374 -8.49 30.80 18.41
CA HIS A 374 -7.81 31.73 17.54
C HIS A 374 -6.56 31.07 16.97
N THR A 375 -6.46 30.99 15.65
CA THR A 375 -5.35 30.33 14.93
C THR A 375 -4.65 31.37 14.05
N VAL A 376 -3.33 31.34 14.05
CA VAL A 376 -2.49 32.16 13.18
C VAL A 376 -1.36 31.31 12.59
N TYR A 377 -0.95 31.62 11.38
CA TYR A 377 0.08 30.91 10.66
C TYR A 377 1.22 31.84 10.26
N MET A 378 2.45 31.33 10.23
CA MET A 378 3.58 31.96 9.59
C MET A 378 4.09 31.12 8.45
N ARG A 379 4.33 31.70 7.28
CA ARG A 379 4.95 30.97 6.17
C ARG A 379 6.45 30.86 6.39
N CYS A 380 6.95 29.64 6.49
CA CYS A 380 8.35 29.33 6.81
C CYS A 380 9.21 29.16 5.57
N ALA A 381 8.70 28.47 4.59
CA ALA A 381 9.39 28.20 3.35
C ALA A 381 8.41 27.91 2.22
N ASP A 382 8.90 27.99 0.99
CA ASP A 382 8.25 27.45 -0.18
C ASP A 382 8.73 26.01 -0.39
N GLY A 383 7.81 25.04 -0.36
CA GLY A 383 8.12 23.62 -0.44
C GLY A 383 8.40 23.00 0.94
N GLY A 384 8.80 21.72 0.92
CA GLY A 384 9.12 20.96 2.12
C GLY A 384 10.49 21.29 2.72
N LYS A 385 10.72 20.79 3.92
CA LYS A 385 11.99 20.88 4.64
C LYS A 385 13.04 20.00 3.95
N GLU A 386 14.28 20.49 3.84
CA GLU A 386 15.41 19.62 3.47
C GLU A 386 15.61 18.56 4.56
N PRO A 387 15.82 17.28 4.17
CA PRO A 387 16.05 16.23 5.15
C PRO A 387 17.35 16.50 5.92
N ASP A 388 17.28 16.38 7.24
CA ASP A 388 18.45 16.46 8.10
C ASP A 388 19.21 15.12 8.16
N GLU A 389 20.40 15.10 8.77
CA GLU A 389 21.24 13.89 8.87
C GLU A 389 20.53 12.73 9.56
N LYS A 390 19.66 13.02 10.54
CA LYS A 390 18.89 12.01 11.25
C LYS A 390 17.87 11.34 10.30
N GLU A 391 17.13 12.16 9.54
CA GLU A 391 16.15 11.68 8.56
C GLU A 391 16.82 10.86 7.45
N VAL A 392 18.00 11.31 6.98
CA VAL A 392 18.81 10.55 5.99
C VAL A 392 19.27 9.23 6.58
N ARG A 393 19.77 9.22 7.83
CA ARG A 393 20.20 8.00 8.52
C ARG A 393 19.07 7.00 8.69
N GLU A 394 17.91 7.45 9.13
CA GLU A 394 16.71 6.63 9.27
C GLU A 394 16.23 6.08 7.91
N SER A 395 16.32 6.88 6.87
CA SER A 395 15.97 6.46 5.50
C SER A 395 16.91 5.36 5.01
N LEU A 396 18.22 5.55 5.15
CA LEU A 396 19.24 4.54 4.81
C LEU A 396 19.07 3.26 5.64
N GLN A 397 18.74 3.39 6.92
CA GLN A 397 18.49 2.24 7.78
C GLN A 397 17.27 1.44 7.31
N ARG A 398 16.15 2.12 6.99
CA ARG A 398 14.96 1.45 6.43
C ARG A 398 15.26 0.75 5.10
N GLN A 399 16.01 1.40 4.21
CA GLN A 399 16.40 0.83 2.91
C GLN A 399 17.24 -0.43 3.08
N LYS A 400 18.28 -0.36 3.92
CA LYS A 400 19.14 -1.53 4.23
C LYS A 400 18.33 -2.64 4.89
N LEU A 401 17.45 -2.30 5.84
CA LEU A 401 16.60 -3.26 6.53
C LEU A 401 15.70 -4.03 5.54
N GLY A 402 15.04 -3.34 4.62
CA GLY A 402 14.24 -3.96 3.58
C GLY A 402 15.06 -4.91 2.71
N ALA A 403 16.21 -4.44 2.18
CA ALA A 403 17.09 -5.25 1.33
C ALA A 403 17.62 -6.50 2.05
N PHE A 404 17.96 -6.38 3.33
CA PHE A 404 18.41 -7.53 4.14
C PHE A 404 17.28 -8.50 4.42
N ALA A 405 16.08 -8.01 4.77
CA ALA A 405 14.90 -8.84 5.02
C ALA A 405 14.52 -9.65 3.76
N ASP A 406 14.53 -9.02 2.59
CA ASP A 406 14.26 -9.67 1.31
C ASP A 406 15.30 -10.74 0.98
N ARG A 407 16.60 -10.41 1.18
CA ARG A 407 17.69 -11.38 0.98
C ARG A 407 17.52 -12.56 1.91
N TYR A 408 17.25 -12.31 3.17
CA TYR A 408 17.07 -13.33 4.17
C TYR A 408 15.90 -14.26 3.84
N LEU A 409 14.76 -13.71 3.42
CA LEU A 409 13.62 -14.53 2.99
C LEU A 409 13.95 -15.38 1.74
N LYS A 410 14.73 -14.83 0.79
CA LYS A 410 15.23 -15.60 -0.36
C LYS A 410 16.15 -16.74 0.06
N GLU A 411 17.02 -16.54 1.05
CA GLU A 411 17.88 -17.58 1.62
C GLU A 411 17.07 -18.67 2.31
N LEU A 412 16.08 -18.30 3.13
CA LEU A 412 15.14 -19.26 3.73
C LEU A 412 14.45 -20.11 2.66
N ARG A 413 14.00 -19.48 1.57
CA ARG A 413 13.35 -20.19 0.48
C ARG A 413 14.30 -21.15 -0.27
N ARG A 414 15.57 -20.77 -0.44
CA ARG A 414 16.58 -21.63 -1.10
C ARG A 414 16.96 -22.84 -0.26
N SER A 415 16.95 -22.70 1.06
CA SER A 415 17.29 -23.77 2.00
C SER A 415 16.10 -24.66 2.38
N ALA A 416 14.88 -24.22 2.08
CA ALA A 416 13.67 -24.98 2.41
C ALA A 416 13.37 -26.08 1.39
N TYR A 417 12.82 -27.17 1.87
CA TYR A 417 12.15 -28.14 1.00
C TYR A 417 10.79 -27.60 0.57
N VAL A 418 10.61 -27.37 -0.72
CA VAL A 418 9.34 -26.90 -1.29
C VAL A 418 8.92 -27.84 -2.42
N ASP A 419 7.78 -28.52 -2.24
CA ASP A 419 7.19 -29.44 -3.22
C ASP A 419 5.81 -28.88 -3.64
N ILE A 420 5.70 -28.44 -4.89
CA ILE A 420 4.48 -27.86 -5.48
C ILE A 420 3.77 -28.93 -6.31
N ARG A 421 2.47 -29.16 -6.04
CA ARG A 421 1.66 -30.25 -6.58
C ARG A 421 0.47 -29.82 -7.44
N VAL A 422 0.39 -28.58 -7.86
CA VAL A 422 -0.68 -27.98 -8.68
C VAL A 422 -0.18 -27.52 -10.02
#